data_69c5a2e78482682466fcdc970f4fe254
#
_entry.id   69c5a2e78482682466fcdc970f4fe254
#
_cell.length_a   1.000
_cell.length_b   1.000
_cell.length_c   1.000
_cell.angle_alpha   90.00
_cell.angle_beta   90.00
_cell.angle_gamma   90.00
#
_symmetry.space_group_name_H-M   'P 1'
#
loop_
_entity.id
_entity.type
_entity.pdbx_description
1 polymer ?
#
loop_
_entity_poly.entity_id
_entity_poly.type
_entity_poly.pdbx_seq_one_letter_code
_entity_poly.pdbx_strand_id
1 'polypeptide(L)'
;MEIKLVKGSYEYKNQIIDMLKEWIDYNENHPEANTSPNAIFRNNYEDFAYYLEHLEYKEPQEGLVPDSTFFCFDGKRNLMVGAMNIRHDLNDYLLKYGGHIGDGIRPSERRKGYATEMIRLALEECRELGLTRVLMTCDKNNIGSAKSIIRNGGILENEVLEEGSIKQRYWIVL
;
A
#
# COMPACT_ATOMS: atom_id res chain seq x y z
N MET A 1 0.05 -0.51 -20.03
CA MET A 1 0.54 -1.07 -18.75
C MET A 1 -0.32 -2.29 -18.50
N GLU A 2 0.27 -3.41 -18.18
CA GLU A 2 -0.45 -4.65 -17.92
C GLU A 2 0.00 -5.17 -16.55
N ILE A 3 -0.62 -4.63 -15.51
CA ILE A 3 -0.34 -5.01 -14.13
C ILE A 3 -1.52 -5.74 -13.52
N LYS A 4 -1.23 -6.60 -12.56
CA LYS A 4 -2.21 -7.28 -11.72
C LYS A 4 -1.79 -7.25 -10.26
N LEU A 5 -2.76 -7.30 -9.37
CA LEU A 5 -2.52 -7.55 -7.96
C LEU A 5 -2.42 -9.07 -7.75
N VAL A 6 -1.38 -9.49 -7.04
CA VAL A 6 -1.17 -10.89 -6.71
C VAL A 6 -0.90 -11.05 -5.22
N LYS A 7 -1.35 -12.16 -4.64
CA LYS A 7 -0.96 -12.53 -3.28
C LYS A 7 0.50 -12.97 -3.24
N GLY A 8 1.14 -12.75 -2.10
CA GLY A 8 2.47 -13.30 -1.85
C GLY A 8 2.44 -14.83 -1.97
N SER A 9 3.34 -15.39 -2.74
CA SER A 9 3.45 -16.83 -2.94
C SER A 9 4.86 -17.24 -3.39
N TYR A 10 5.16 -18.54 -3.33
CA TYR A 10 6.42 -19.07 -3.83
C TYR A 10 6.61 -18.87 -5.34
N GLU A 11 5.53 -18.77 -6.10
CA GLU A 11 5.57 -18.45 -7.54
C GLU A 11 6.28 -17.11 -7.80
N TYR A 12 6.05 -16.11 -6.93
CA TYR A 12 6.61 -14.77 -7.07
C TYR A 12 7.79 -14.49 -6.12
N LYS A 13 8.34 -15.53 -5.47
CA LYS A 13 9.37 -15.37 -4.43
C LYS A 13 10.52 -14.49 -4.88
N ASN A 14 11.10 -14.77 -6.04
CA ASN A 14 12.29 -14.07 -6.52
C ASN A 14 12.00 -12.60 -6.81
N GLN A 15 10.87 -12.30 -7.44
CA GLN A 15 10.45 -10.93 -7.78
C GLN A 15 10.11 -10.12 -6.52
N ILE A 16 9.48 -10.76 -5.51
CA ILE A 16 9.18 -10.13 -4.22
C ILE A 16 10.48 -9.80 -3.49
N ILE A 17 11.38 -10.77 -3.37
CA ILE A 17 12.67 -10.57 -2.68
C ILE A 17 13.51 -9.49 -3.39
N ASP A 18 13.57 -9.50 -4.71
CA ASP A 18 14.29 -8.48 -5.49
C ASP A 18 13.74 -7.07 -5.23
N MET A 19 12.41 -6.92 -5.21
CA MET A 19 11.78 -5.66 -4.88
C MET A 19 12.08 -5.22 -3.44
N LEU A 20 11.96 -6.14 -2.46
CA LEU A 20 12.20 -5.83 -1.05
C LEU A 20 13.64 -5.39 -0.79
N LYS A 21 14.63 -6.07 -1.40
CA LYS A 21 16.05 -5.69 -1.29
C LYS A 21 16.29 -4.25 -1.77
N GLU A 22 15.81 -3.92 -2.97
CA GLU A 22 15.95 -2.57 -3.51
C GLU A 22 15.27 -1.54 -2.60
N TRP A 23 14.08 -1.87 -2.09
CA TRP A 23 13.29 -0.91 -1.31
C TRP A 23 13.87 -0.70 0.09
N ILE A 24 14.37 -1.75 0.73
CA ILE A 24 15.05 -1.67 2.03
C ILE A 24 16.33 -0.84 1.90
N ASP A 25 17.18 -1.14 0.91
CA ASP A 25 18.41 -0.37 0.65
C ASP A 25 18.09 1.12 0.39
N TYR A 26 17.04 1.40 -0.38
CA TYR A 26 16.59 2.76 -0.61
C TYR A 26 16.17 3.45 0.70
N ASN A 27 15.36 2.79 1.54
CA ASN A 27 14.87 3.36 2.80
C ASN A 27 16.01 3.62 3.80
N GLU A 28 17.01 2.74 3.87
CA GLU A 28 18.20 2.93 4.70
C GLU A 28 19.00 4.18 4.30
N ASN A 29 19.06 4.46 3.00
CA ASN A 29 19.76 5.63 2.46
C ASN A 29 18.89 6.92 2.43
N HIS A 30 17.58 6.81 2.69
CA HIS A 30 16.62 7.90 2.65
C HIS A 30 15.67 7.82 3.86
N PRO A 31 16.14 8.12 5.08
CA PRO A 31 15.33 7.94 6.30
C PRO A 31 14.07 8.82 6.35
N GLU A 32 14.00 9.87 5.53
CA GLU A 32 12.82 10.72 5.34
C GLU A 32 11.78 10.11 4.39
N ALA A 33 12.10 9.01 3.70
CA ALA A 33 11.20 8.41 2.72
C ALA A 33 9.98 7.76 3.40
N ASN A 34 8.84 7.86 2.74
CA ASN A 34 7.64 7.15 3.15
C ASN A 34 7.84 5.63 2.96
N THR A 35 7.63 4.86 4.03
CA THR A 35 7.81 3.41 4.06
C THR A 35 6.51 2.64 3.79
N SER A 36 5.44 3.30 3.34
CA SER A 36 4.19 2.62 2.99
C SER A 36 4.39 1.69 1.76
N PRO A 37 3.77 0.49 1.77
CA PRO A 37 2.99 -0.11 2.84
C PRO A 37 3.88 -0.81 3.88
N ASN A 38 3.78 -0.43 5.14
CA ASN A 38 4.59 -1.02 6.22
C ASN A 38 4.41 -2.55 6.34
N ALA A 39 3.29 -3.07 5.88
CA ALA A 39 2.97 -4.50 5.95
C ALA A 39 4.07 -5.39 5.35
N ILE A 40 4.64 -5.01 4.22
CA ILE A 40 5.66 -5.81 3.53
C ILE A 40 7.03 -5.80 4.21
N PHE A 41 7.24 -4.92 5.20
CA PHE A 41 8.49 -4.79 5.96
C PHE A 41 8.39 -5.29 7.41
N ARG A 42 7.20 -5.76 7.86
CA ARG A 42 6.99 -6.21 9.26
C ARG A 42 7.88 -7.37 9.65
N ASN A 43 8.16 -8.29 8.72
CA ASN A 43 8.87 -9.53 8.98
C ASN A 43 10.05 -9.71 8.03
N ASN A 44 11.06 -10.44 8.49
CA ASN A 44 12.21 -10.76 7.67
C ASN A 44 11.81 -11.76 6.56
N TYR A 45 12.12 -11.43 5.32
CA TYR A 45 11.84 -12.26 4.15
C TYR A 45 12.85 -13.40 3.93
N GLU A 46 13.92 -13.48 4.71
CA GLU A 46 14.91 -14.58 4.62
C GLU A 46 14.25 -15.93 4.94
N ASP A 47 13.41 -15.99 5.98
CA ASP A 47 12.45 -17.08 6.14
C ASP A 47 11.17 -16.76 5.38
N PHE A 48 11.15 -17.12 4.11
CA PHE A 48 10.05 -16.74 3.21
C PHE A 48 8.71 -17.42 3.55
N ALA A 49 8.75 -18.61 4.16
CA ALA A 49 7.53 -19.27 4.64
C ALA A 49 6.91 -18.49 5.78
N TYR A 50 7.71 -18.13 6.79
CA TYR A 50 7.27 -17.28 7.89
C TYR A 50 6.79 -15.90 7.41
N TYR A 51 7.53 -15.29 6.48
CA TYR A 51 7.16 -14.02 5.86
C TYR A 51 5.75 -14.06 5.27
N LEU A 52 5.44 -15.08 4.45
CA LEU A 52 4.13 -15.22 3.82
C LEU A 52 3.02 -15.46 4.85
N GLU A 53 3.29 -16.29 5.85
CA GLU A 53 2.31 -16.63 6.90
C GLU A 53 1.91 -15.40 7.74
N HIS A 54 2.88 -14.49 7.97
CA HIS A 54 2.71 -13.32 8.85
C HIS A 54 2.57 -11.99 8.08
N LEU A 55 2.29 -12.06 6.79
CA LEU A 55 2.13 -10.87 5.94
C LEU A 55 0.83 -10.12 6.23
N GLU A 56 -0.20 -10.81 6.71
CA GLU A 56 -1.55 -10.31 6.93
C GLU A 56 -2.04 -10.62 8.34
N TYR A 57 -2.83 -9.71 8.90
CA TYR A 57 -3.61 -9.98 10.11
C TYR A 57 -4.99 -10.51 9.70
N LYS A 58 -5.33 -11.73 10.15
CA LYS A 58 -6.60 -12.39 9.81
C LYS A 58 -7.72 -12.03 10.80
N GLU A 59 -7.35 -11.78 12.06
CA GLU A 59 -8.27 -11.48 13.14
C GLU A 59 -7.95 -10.13 13.78
N PRO A 60 -8.96 -9.42 14.32
CA PRO A 60 -8.72 -8.19 15.05
C PRO A 60 -7.82 -8.43 16.27
N GLN A 61 -6.85 -7.53 16.47
CA GLN A 61 -5.95 -7.51 17.62
C GLN A 61 -5.93 -6.10 18.21
N GLU A 62 -5.37 -5.94 19.41
CA GLU A 62 -5.25 -4.62 20.03
C GLU A 62 -4.49 -3.66 19.10
N GLY A 63 -5.13 -2.58 18.69
CA GLY A 63 -4.58 -1.56 17.78
C GLY A 63 -4.48 -1.96 16.31
N LEU A 64 -4.87 -3.20 15.95
CA LEU A 64 -4.77 -3.74 14.59
C LEU A 64 -6.12 -4.23 14.08
N VAL A 65 -6.33 -4.12 12.79
CA VAL A 65 -7.51 -4.64 12.10
C VAL A 65 -7.09 -5.72 11.11
N PRO A 66 -8.01 -6.62 10.72
CA PRO A 66 -7.75 -7.56 9.63
C PRO A 66 -7.34 -6.81 8.36
N ASP A 67 -6.37 -7.36 7.65
CA ASP A 67 -5.84 -6.75 6.44
C ASP A 67 -5.54 -7.78 5.33
N SER A 68 -5.39 -7.29 4.13
CA SER A 68 -4.97 -8.06 2.96
C SER A 68 -3.81 -7.35 2.28
N THR A 69 -2.73 -8.09 2.02
CA THR A 69 -1.55 -7.57 1.33
C THR A 69 -1.47 -8.13 -0.08
N PHE A 70 -1.23 -7.24 -1.03
CA PHE A 70 -1.05 -7.56 -2.43
C PHE A 70 0.25 -6.98 -2.96
N PHE A 71 0.83 -7.68 -3.91
CA PHE A 71 1.96 -7.21 -4.70
C PHE A 71 1.49 -6.83 -6.09
N CYS A 72 2.04 -5.75 -6.62
CA CYS A 72 1.73 -5.26 -7.96
C CYS A 72 2.74 -5.83 -8.96
N PHE A 73 2.27 -6.73 -9.82
CA PHE A 73 3.10 -7.46 -10.77
C PHE A 73 2.88 -6.96 -12.21
N ASP A 74 3.95 -6.55 -12.87
CA ASP A 74 3.99 -6.25 -14.30
C ASP A 74 4.36 -7.53 -15.05
N GLY A 75 3.35 -8.19 -15.64
CA GLY A 75 3.52 -9.48 -16.30
C GLY A 75 4.38 -9.40 -17.56
N LYS A 76 4.36 -8.29 -18.28
CA LYS A 76 5.21 -8.12 -19.48
C LYS A 76 6.69 -8.03 -19.15
N ARG A 77 6.99 -7.46 -18.00
CA ARG A 77 8.37 -7.26 -17.54
C ARG A 77 8.84 -8.32 -16.57
N ASN A 78 7.94 -9.22 -16.14
CA ASN A 78 8.18 -10.19 -15.07
C ASN A 78 8.77 -9.54 -13.81
N LEU A 79 8.17 -8.42 -13.39
CA LEU A 79 8.71 -7.54 -12.38
C LEU A 79 7.67 -7.17 -11.32
N MET A 80 8.04 -7.24 -10.04
CA MET A 80 7.25 -6.67 -8.96
C MET A 80 7.55 -5.18 -8.86
N VAL A 81 6.53 -4.33 -9.10
CA VAL A 81 6.67 -2.88 -9.23
C VAL A 81 6.17 -2.11 -8.00
N GLY A 82 5.47 -2.76 -7.11
CA GLY A 82 4.93 -2.14 -5.90
C GLY A 82 4.17 -3.12 -5.03
N ALA A 83 3.62 -2.60 -3.95
CA ALA A 83 2.78 -3.37 -3.03
C ALA A 83 1.73 -2.48 -2.38
N MET A 84 0.69 -3.12 -1.83
CA MET A 84 -0.34 -2.46 -1.05
C MET A 84 -0.87 -3.36 0.05
N ASN A 85 -1.39 -2.71 1.08
CA ASN A 85 -2.09 -3.36 2.18
C ASN A 85 -3.47 -2.69 2.32
N ILE A 86 -4.53 -3.51 2.30
CA ILE A 86 -5.92 -3.09 2.44
C ILE A 86 -6.41 -3.50 3.82
N ARG A 87 -6.76 -2.54 4.67
CA ARG A 87 -7.37 -2.73 5.98
C ARG A 87 -8.86 -2.92 5.78
N HIS A 88 -9.41 -3.99 6.36
CA HIS A 88 -10.83 -4.35 6.17
C HIS A 88 -11.75 -3.45 6.98
N ASP A 89 -11.23 -2.76 7.99
CA ASP A 89 -11.96 -1.84 8.85
C ASP A 89 -11.07 -0.65 9.26
N LEU A 90 -11.64 0.37 9.86
CA LEU A 90 -10.92 1.53 10.39
C LEU A 90 -11.10 1.62 11.90
N ASN A 91 -10.04 1.41 12.66
CA ASN A 91 -9.98 1.86 14.05
C ASN A 91 -9.74 3.38 14.12
N ASP A 92 -9.74 3.96 15.31
CA ASP A 92 -9.61 5.42 15.51
C ASP A 92 -8.34 6.00 14.85
N TYR A 93 -7.21 5.28 14.95
CA TYR A 93 -5.96 5.72 14.31
C TYR A 93 -6.07 5.69 12.78
N LEU A 94 -6.56 4.60 12.22
CA LEU A 94 -6.71 4.44 10.77
C LEU A 94 -7.72 5.42 10.20
N LEU A 95 -8.84 5.66 10.92
CA LEU A 95 -9.84 6.64 10.52
C LEU A 95 -9.24 8.07 10.47
N LYS A 96 -8.32 8.38 11.37
CA LYS A 96 -7.74 9.71 11.45
C LYS A 96 -6.52 9.90 10.56
N TYR A 97 -5.63 8.91 10.50
CA TYR A 97 -4.30 9.07 9.90
C TYR A 97 -3.93 8.03 8.82
N GLY A 98 -4.37 6.77 8.97
CA GLY A 98 -3.87 5.67 8.17
C GLY A 98 -4.68 5.31 6.93
N GLY A 99 -6.02 5.46 7.01
CA GLY A 99 -6.94 5.04 5.96
C GLY A 99 -7.04 3.53 5.73
N HIS A 100 -7.82 3.13 4.73
CA HIS A 100 -8.00 1.72 4.34
C HIS A 100 -6.81 1.17 3.55
N ILE A 101 -6.15 1.99 2.74
CA ILE A 101 -5.11 1.52 1.82
C ILE A 101 -3.78 2.20 2.15
N GLY A 102 -2.77 1.39 2.45
CA GLY A 102 -1.38 1.78 2.41
C GLY A 102 -0.74 1.22 1.15
N ASP A 103 -0.14 2.07 0.34
CA ASP A 103 0.42 1.69 -0.95
C ASP A 103 1.79 2.31 -1.19
N GLY A 104 2.55 1.69 -2.07
CA GLY A 104 3.83 2.22 -2.50
C GLY A 104 4.37 1.53 -3.74
N ILE A 105 5.22 2.25 -4.44
CA ILE A 105 5.91 1.78 -5.64
C ILE A 105 7.40 1.62 -5.32
N ARG A 106 7.99 0.51 -5.77
CA ARG A 106 9.43 0.27 -5.62
C ARG A 106 10.21 1.46 -6.19
N PRO A 107 11.31 1.89 -5.58
CA PRO A 107 11.98 3.15 -5.90
C PRO A 107 12.27 3.37 -7.39
N SER A 108 12.85 2.38 -8.07
CA SER A 108 13.21 2.47 -9.51
C SER A 108 12.01 2.55 -10.46
N GLU A 109 10.80 2.23 -9.97
CA GLU A 109 9.58 2.19 -10.78
C GLU A 109 8.63 3.37 -10.51
N ARG A 110 9.01 4.29 -9.64
CA ARG A 110 8.24 5.50 -9.34
C ARG A 110 8.10 6.41 -10.57
N ARG A 111 7.05 7.24 -10.58
CA ARG A 111 6.74 8.23 -11.63
C ARG A 111 6.44 7.66 -13.02
N LYS A 112 6.13 6.36 -13.11
CA LYS A 112 5.75 5.66 -14.36
C LYS A 112 4.25 5.39 -14.47
N GLY A 113 3.43 5.90 -13.54
CA GLY A 113 1.97 5.75 -13.55
C GLY A 113 1.44 4.51 -12.81
N TYR A 114 2.31 3.64 -12.30
CA TYR A 114 1.91 2.40 -11.60
C TYR A 114 1.00 2.65 -10.40
N ALA A 115 1.27 3.67 -9.58
CA ALA A 115 0.46 3.94 -8.38
C ALA A 115 -1.02 4.19 -8.72
N THR A 116 -1.29 4.95 -9.78
CA THR A 116 -2.67 5.24 -10.19
C THR A 116 -3.43 3.97 -10.58
N GLU A 117 -2.79 3.10 -11.36
CA GLU A 117 -3.42 1.85 -11.80
C GLU A 117 -3.51 0.83 -10.66
N MET A 118 -2.52 0.77 -9.79
CA MET A 118 -2.52 -0.09 -8.60
C MET A 118 -3.67 0.27 -7.66
N ILE A 119 -3.91 1.57 -7.41
CA ILE A 119 -5.06 2.04 -6.62
C ILE A 119 -6.38 1.63 -7.30
N ARG A 120 -6.51 1.79 -8.62
CA ARG A 120 -7.71 1.37 -9.36
C ARG A 120 -8.04 -0.11 -9.12
N LEU A 121 -7.04 -0.97 -9.21
CA LEU A 121 -7.20 -2.41 -8.93
C LEU A 121 -7.54 -2.67 -7.45
N ALA A 122 -6.95 -1.92 -6.52
CA ALA A 122 -7.26 -2.04 -5.10
C ALA A 122 -8.71 -1.70 -4.77
N LEU A 123 -9.30 -0.74 -5.48
CA LEU A 123 -10.70 -0.39 -5.27
C LEU A 123 -11.65 -1.52 -5.72
N GLU A 124 -11.24 -2.37 -6.66
CA GLU A 124 -11.96 -3.60 -7.01
C GLU A 124 -11.92 -4.59 -5.84
N GLU A 125 -10.75 -4.84 -5.25
CA GLU A 125 -10.61 -5.67 -4.04
C GLU A 125 -11.42 -5.11 -2.86
N CYS A 126 -11.46 -3.79 -2.69
CA CYS A 126 -12.27 -3.16 -1.65
C CYS A 126 -13.78 -3.41 -1.85
N ARG A 127 -14.27 -3.42 -3.10
CA ARG A 127 -15.67 -3.79 -3.40
C ARG A 127 -15.96 -5.24 -3.03
N GLU A 128 -15.04 -6.16 -3.35
CA GLU A 128 -15.17 -7.58 -2.99
C GLU A 128 -15.21 -7.79 -1.46
N LEU A 129 -14.53 -6.93 -0.69
CA LEU A 129 -14.62 -6.88 0.77
C LEU A 129 -15.92 -6.25 1.29
N GLY A 130 -16.79 -5.75 0.42
CA GLY A 130 -18.07 -5.13 0.80
C GLY A 130 -17.96 -3.67 1.26
N LEU A 131 -16.81 -3.03 1.05
CA LEU A 131 -16.68 -1.60 1.34
C LEU A 131 -17.48 -0.78 0.33
N THR A 132 -18.15 0.27 0.81
CA THR A 132 -18.92 1.21 -0.04
C THR A 132 -18.16 2.51 -0.29
N ARG A 133 -17.17 2.78 0.53
CA ARG A 133 -16.25 3.92 0.41
C ARG A 133 -14.89 3.58 1.01
N VAL A 134 -13.85 4.19 0.49
CA VAL A 134 -12.46 3.97 0.91
C VAL A 134 -11.84 5.31 1.33
N LEU A 135 -11.23 5.32 2.51
CA LEU A 135 -10.40 6.43 2.96
C LEU A 135 -8.95 6.13 2.55
N MET A 136 -8.33 7.07 1.86
CA MET A 136 -6.88 7.09 1.62
C MET A 136 -6.27 8.37 2.20
N THR A 137 -5.08 8.26 2.73
CA THR A 137 -4.34 9.39 3.30
C THR A 137 -2.96 9.49 2.68
N CYS A 138 -2.44 10.70 2.58
CA CYS A 138 -1.06 10.93 2.19
C CYS A 138 -0.51 12.20 2.86
N ASP A 139 0.81 12.29 2.96
CA ASP A 139 1.45 13.54 3.36
C ASP A 139 1.12 14.65 2.35
N LYS A 140 0.84 15.85 2.83
CA LYS A 140 0.55 17.02 1.98
C LYS A 140 1.63 17.29 0.94
N ASN A 141 2.88 16.98 1.28
CA ASN A 141 4.03 17.13 0.39
C ASN A 141 4.16 16.00 -0.65
N ASN A 142 3.42 14.89 -0.48
CA ASN A 142 3.42 13.78 -1.41
C ASN A 142 2.45 14.01 -2.57
N ILE A 143 2.81 14.94 -3.44
CA ILE A 143 1.99 15.34 -4.60
C ILE A 143 1.70 14.15 -5.53
N GLY A 144 2.61 13.18 -5.60
CA GLY A 144 2.44 11.97 -6.42
C GLY A 144 1.28 11.10 -5.93
N SER A 145 1.24 10.84 -4.62
CA SER A 145 0.15 10.09 -3.98
C SER A 145 -1.19 10.84 -4.11
N ALA A 146 -1.22 12.12 -3.75
CA ALA A 146 -2.44 12.94 -3.87
C ALA A 146 -3.02 12.89 -5.29
N LYS A 147 -2.19 13.06 -6.33
CA LYS A 147 -2.63 12.97 -7.73
C LYS A 147 -3.17 11.59 -8.10
N SER A 148 -2.56 10.51 -7.60
CA SER A 148 -3.01 9.15 -7.87
C SER A 148 -4.35 8.85 -7.21
N ILE A 149 -4.55 9.33 -5.98
CA ILE A 149 -5.81 9.22 -5.25
C ILE A 149 -6.92 10.01 -5.95
N ILE A 150 -6.67 11.27 -6.30
CA ILE A 150 -7.65 12.14 -6.99
C ILE A 150 -8.06 11.54 -8.35
N ARG A 151 -7.11 10.98 -9.12
CA ARG A 151 -7.42 10.32 -10.40
C ARG A 151 -8.31 9.09 -10.26
N ASN A 152 -8.36 8.50 -9.07
CA ASN A 152 -9.24 7.39 -8.72
C ASN A 152 -10.54 7.85 -8.04
N GLY A 153 -10.89 9.13 -8.14
CA GLY A 153 -12.14 9.66 -7.59
C GLY A 153 -12.05 10.15 -6.14
N GLY A 154 -10.83 10.29 -5.61
CA GLY A 154 -10.60 10.79 -4.26
C GLY A 154 -10.99 12.27 -4.11
N ILE A 155 -11.85 12.53 -3.14
CA ILE A 155 -12.29 13.87 -2.74
C ILE A 155 -11.67 14.21 -1.39
N LEU A 156 -10.93 15.32 -1.34
CA LEU A 156 -10.32 15.80 -0.11
C LEU A 156 -11.41 16.18 0.90
N GLU A 157 -11.40 15.51 2.06
CA GLU A 157 -12.28 15.84 3.17
C GLU A 157 -11.69 16.94 4.04
N ASN A 158 -10.45 16.72 4.50
CA ASN A 158 -9.74 17.66 5.37
C ASN A 158 -8.25 17.33 5.43
N GLU A 159 -7.55 18.16 6.20
CA GLU A 159 -6.16 17.98 6.58
C GLU A 159 -6.05 17.79 8.10
N VAL A 160 -5.20 16.89 8.56
CA VAL A 160 -4.94 16.65 9.98
C VAL A 160 -3.45 16.70 10.28
N LEU A 161 -3.08 17.16 11.47
CA LEU A 161 -1.69 17.16 11.91
C LEU A 161 -1.36 15.84 12.59
N GLU A 162 -0.30 15.18 12.14
CA GLU A 162 0.28 13.97 12.74
C GLU A 162 1.78 14.18 12.92
N GLU A 163 2.26 14.21 14.16
CA GLU A 163 3.69 14.29 14.51
C GLU A 163 4.50 15.35 13.73
N GLY A 164 3.91 16.51 13.49
CA GLY A 164 4.52 17.62 12.76
C GLY A 164 4.35 17.57 11.23
N SER A 165 3.75 16.52 10.70
CA SER A 165 3.37 16.40 9.29
C SER A 165 1.89 16.64 9.07
N ILE A 166 1.54 17.29 7.96
CA ILE A 166 0.13 17.46 7.56
C ILE A 166 -0.26 16.28 6.66
N LYS A 167 -1.27 15.52 7.08
CA LYS A 167 -1.89 14.46 6.30
C LYS A 167 -3.14 15.00 5.61
N GLN A 168 -3.27 14.71 4.32
CA GLN A 168 -4.50 14.93 3.55
C GLN A 168 -5.33 13.66 3.56
N ARG A 169 -6.63 13.78 3.82
CA ARG A 169 -7.58 12.68 3.91
C ARG A 169 -8.57 12.76 2.75
N TYR A 170 -8.61 11.71 1.95
CA TYR A 170 -9.44 11.61 0.75
C TYR A 170 -10.42 10.45 0.86
N TRP A 171 -11.69 10.69 0.56
CA TRP A 171 -12.68 9.63 0.41
C TRP A 171 -12.94 9.31 -1.05
N ILE A 172 -12.99 8.02 -1.35
CA ILE A 172 -13.39 7.48 -2.65
C ILE A 172 -14.68 6.70 -2.45
N VAL A 173 -15.73 7.03 -3.17
CA VAL A 173 -16.98 6.24 -3.20
C VAL A 173 -16.81 5.13 -4.23
N LEU A 174 -17.21 3.89 -3.85
CA LEU A 174 -17.03 2.69 -4.67
C LEU A 174 -18.26 2.37 -5.53
#